data_609b778c73e48fa7a45757a5f4d013e8
#
_entry.id   609b778c73e48fa7a45757a5f4d013e8
#
_cell.length_a   1.000
_cell.length_b   1.000
_cell.length_c   1.000
_cell.angle_alpha   90.00
_cell.angle_beta   90.00
_cell.angle_gamma   90.00
#
_symmetry.space_group_name_H-M   'P 1'
#
loop_
_entity.id
_entity.type
_entity.pdbx_description
1 polymer ?
#
loop_
_entity_poly.entity_id
_entity_poly.type
_entity_poly.pdbx_seq_one_letter_code
_entity_poly.pdbx_strand_id
1 'polypeptide(L)'
;VEYMMEKNKFNSLYGMSVTNNIKDRVIFDNETGWSEEKLTNDEIIEELHKEKRKVFLSFSYGVWVTAYARNNLLRNLIKLDKWVVYADTDSLKLLEGFDKNVIEEYNQNVLIKIDKVCKHYKLDKESFSPVDVKGEKHTLGLFDPDGFYEDCITQGAKKYAYIIKIPIEKARKKDNYNILRTKNGFAWCLGITVSGVPKRGSKALKDLKDFKDNFIFDFKYTNKNMMMYNDEMYQIKIEDYQKNKYVSHEKYGSCLLPTTYELGKANDYAELVKDESSPRAIYKE
;
A
#
# COMPACT_ATOMS: atom_id res chain seq x y z
N VAL A 1 4.00 -19.07 0.13
CA VAL A 1 3.22 -18.83 1.36
C VAL A 1 4.15 -18.32 2.46
N GLU A 2 5.21 -19.02 2.84
CA GLU A 2 6.14 -18.68 3.92
C GLU A 2 6.72 -17.26 3.80
N TYR A 3 7.23 -16.87 2.62
CA TYR A 3 7.74 -15.53 2.38
C TYR A 3 6.71 -14.42 2.71
N MET A 4 5.46 -14.61 2.31
CA MET A 4 4.41 -13.63 2.59
C MET A 4 4.07 -13.57 4.08
N MET A 5 4.13 -14.70 4.78
CA MET A 5 3.92 -14.75 6.23
C MET A 5 5.02 -14.00 6.97
N GLU A 6 6.29 -14.22 6.62
CA GLU A 6 7.41 -13.53 7.24
C GLU A 6 7.39 -12.02 6.95
N LYS A 7 7.10 -11.63 5.72
CA LYS A 7 6.89 -10.22 5.36
C LYS A 7 5.77 -9.58 6.18
N ASN A 8 4.66 -10.29 6.37
CA ASN A 8 3.53 -9.78 7.15
C ASN A 8 3.89 -9.65 8.64
N LYS A 9 4.62 -10.60 9.21
CA LYS A 9 5.12 -10.50 10.59
C LYS A 9 5.98 -9.25 10.77
N PHE A 10 6.90 -8.99 9.84
CA PHE A 10 7.78 -7.82 9.90
C PHE A 10 6.99 -6.50 9.80
N ASN A 11 6.04 -6.41 8.88
CA ASN A 11 5.16 -5.25 8.75
C ASN A 11 4.26 -5.06 9.98
N SER A 12 3.82 -6.16 10.59
CA SER A 12 2.99 -6.12 11.80
C SER A 12 3.74 -5.57 13.00
N LEU A 13 5.06 -5.80 13.10
CA LEU A 13 5.88 -5.30 14.19
C LEU A 13 5.79 -3.77 14.33
N TYR A 14 5.89 -3.04 13.19
CA TYR A 14 5.68 -1.61 13.17
C TYR A 14 4.23 -1.25 13.55
N GLY A 15 3.24 -1.89 12.91
CA GLY A 15 1.83 -1.65 13.19
C GLY A 15 1.47 -1.83 14.66
N MET A 16 2.00 -2.86 15.29
CA MET A 16 1.81 -3.12 16.73
C MET A 16 2.37 -2.01 17.63
N SER A 17 3.47 -1.37 17.23
CA SER A 17 4.07 -0.28 18.03
C SER A 17 3.22 1.00 18.05
N VAL A 18 2.36 1.21 17.04
CA VAL A 18 1.48 2.40 16.91
C VAL A 18 0.00 2.07 17.02
N THR A 19 -0.36 0.83 17.36
CA THR A 19 -1.76 0.44 17.54
C THR A 19 -2.32 1.14 18.77
N ASN A 20 -3.49 1.77 18.62
CA ASN A 20 -4.27 2.23 19.76
C ASN A 20 -4.94 1.01 20.41
N ASN A 21 -4.42 0.61 21.55
CA ASN A 21 -4.94 -0.53 22.31
C ASN A 21 -6.18 -0.17 23.12
N ILE A 22 -6.44 1.12 23.32
CA ILE A 22 -7.60 1.62 24.04
C ILE A 22 -8.62 2.04 23.00
N LYS A 23 -9.69 1.29 22.91
CA LYS A 23 -10.80 1.54 21.97
C LYS A 23 -12.10 1.68 22.73
N ASP A 24 -12.96 2.52 22.18
CA ASP A 24 -14.34 2.60 22.67
C ASP A 24 -15.02 1.22 22.57
N ARG A 25 -15.95 0.98 23.46
CA ARG A 25 -16.67 -0.31 23.48
C ARG A 25 -17.69 -0.34 22.37
N VAL A 26 -17.67 -1.41 21.59
CA VAL A 26 -18.73 -1.67 20.62
C VAL A 26 -19.76 -2.57 21.28
N ILE A 27 -20.98 -2.05 21.42
CA ILE A 27 -22.10 -2.74 22.08
C ILE A 27 -23.15 -3.04 21.02
N PHE A 28 -23.71 -4.25 21.10
CA PHE A 28 -24.88 -4.64 20.32
C PHE A 28 -26.08 -4.76 21.23
N ASP A 29 -27.13 -4.04 20.90
CA ASP A 29 -28.44 -4.12 21.54
C ASP A 29 -29.46 -4.60 20.52
N ASN A 30 -30.40 -5.48 20.95
CA ASN A 30 -31.38 -6.05 20.03
C ASN A 30 -32.40 -5.04 19.50
N GLU A 31 -32.61 -3.92 20.19
CA GLU A 31 -33.57 -2.90 19.79
C GLU A 31 -32.95 -1.78 18.99
N THR A 32 -31.72 -1.36 19.37
CA THR A 32 -31.03 -0.20 18.79
C THR A 32 -29.90 -0.59 17.82
N GLY A 33 -29.51 -1.88 17.76
CA GLY A 33 -28.41 -2.38 16.93
C GLY A 33 -27.03 -2.08 17.51
N TRP A 34 -26.04 -1.87 16.63
CA TRP A 34 -24.67 -1.57 17.02
C TRP A 34 -24.52 -0.11 17.46
N SER A 35 -23.88 0.10 18.60
CA SER A 35 -23.51 1.44 19.10
C SER A 35 -22.08 1.46 19.65
N GLU A 36 -21.47 2.66 19.71
CA GLU A 36 -20.17 2.88 20.33
C GLU A 36 -20.38 3.62 21.67
N GLU A 37 -19.89 3.03 22.75
CA GLU A 37 -19.82 3.65 24.06
C GLU A 37 -18.40 4.18 24.30
N LYS A 38 -18.27 5.49 24.47
CA LYS A 38 -16.99 6.12 24.77
C LYS A 38 -16.55 5.81 26.18
N LEU A 39 -15.27 5.43 26.31
CA LEU A 39 -14.67 5.24 27.61
C LEU A 39 -14.53 6.57 28.36
N THR A 40 -14.80 6.55 29.65
CA THR A 40 -14.50 7.67 30.54
C THR A 40 -13.00 7.82 30.76
N ASN A 41 -12.56 9.00 31.20
CA ASN A 41 -11.14 9.25 31.47
C ASN A 41 -10.55 8.27 32.51
N ASP A 42 -11.32 7.88 33.52
CA ASP A 42 -10.88 6.93 34.54
C ASP A 42 -10.71 5.52 33.96
N GLU A 43 -11.64 5.06 33.15
CA GLU A 43 -11.53 3.80 32.42
C GLU A 43 -10.34 3.78 31.47
N ILE A 44 -10.08 4.88 30.75
CA ILE A 44 -8.90 5.04 29.90
C ILE A 44 -7.60 4.90 30.70
N ILE A 45 -7.54 5.53 31.88
CA ILE A 45 -6.37 5.45 32.77
C ILE A 45 -6.20 4.01 33.29
N GLU A 46 -7.27 3.35 33.66
CA GLU A 46 -7.23 1.97 34.12
C GLU A 46 -6.73 1.02 33.01
N GLU A 47 -7.27 1.14 31.79
CA GLU A 47 -6.82 0.35 30.64
C GLU A 47 -5.35 0.64 30.28
N LEU A 48 -4.91 1.89 30.32
CA LEU A 48 -3.50 2.24 30.14
C LEU A 48 -2.59 1.55 31.18
N HIS A 49 -3.02 1.45 32.43
CA HIS A 49 -2.26 0.75 33.45
C HIS A 49 -2.20 -0.76 33.23
N LYS A 50 -3.29 -1.36 32.75
CA LYS A 50 -3.33 -2.78 32.36
C LYS A 50 -2.42 -3.06 31.17
N GLU A 51 -2.46 -2.23 30.15
CA GLU A 51 -1.67 -2.37 28.91
C GLU A 51 -0.17 -2.18 29.13
N LYS A 52 0.26 -1.28 30.02
CA LYS A 52 1.70 -1.09 30.36
C LYS A 52 2.42 -2.38 30.74
N ARG A 53 1.71 -3.39 31.22
CA ARG A 53 2.27 -4.69 31.62
C ARG A 53 2.37 -5.68 30.45
N LYS A 54 1.70 -5.43 29.35
CA LYS A 54 1.58 -6.36 28.22
C LYS A 54 2.33 -5.89 26.97
N VAL A 55 2.49 -4.58 26.81
CA VAL A 55 3.11 -3.99 25.62
C VAL A 55 4.59 -3.75 25.86
N PHE A 56 5.43 -4.44 25.10
CA PHE A 56 6.89 -4.24 25.14
C PHE A 56 7.39 -3.27 24.07
N LEU A 57 6.56 -2.98 23.06
CA LEU A 57 6.90 -2.06 21.97
C LEU A 57 6.56 -0.62 22.39
N SER A 58 7.52 0.28 22.20
CA SER A 58 7.32 1.69 22.51
C SER A 58 6.60 2.41 21.37
N PHE A 59 5.49 3.07 21.69
CA PHE A 59 4.77 3.95 20.77
C PHE A 59 5.69 5.01 20.13
N SER A 60 6.64 5.54 20.89
CA SER A 60 7.62 6.50 20.39
C SER A 60 8.42 5.98 19.21
N TYR A 61 8.80 4.71 19.19
CA TYR A 61 9.51 4.12 18.04
C TYR A 61 8.67 4.13 16.78
N GLY A 62 7.39 3.79 16.88
CA GLY A 62 6.49 3.82 15.74
C GLY A 62 6.29 5.23 15.18
N VAL A 63 6.18 6.23 16.05
CA VAL A 63 6.11 7.65 15.64
C VAL A 63 7.39 8.06 14.90
N TRP A 64 8.56 7.74 15.46
CA TRP A 64 9.84 8.08 14.83
C TRP A 64 10.07 7.36 13.50
N VAL A 65 9.67 6.11 13.36
CA VAL A 65 9.79 5.35 12.09
C VAL A 65 9.04 6.09 10.98
N THR A 66 7.79 6.47 11.20
CA THR A 66 7.00 7.22 10.19
C THR A 66 7.54 8.62 9.95
N ALA A 67 7.99 9.31 11.00
CA ALA A 67 8.56 10.66 10.87
C ALA A 67 9.83 10.64 10.01
N TYR A 68 10.72 9.68 10.24
CA TYR A 68 11.94 9.53 9.43
C TYR A 68 11.64 9.10 8.00
N ALA A 69 10.74 8.13 7.78
CA ALA A 69 10.34 7.72 6.45
C ALA A 69 9.77 8.89 5.64
N ARG A 70 8.86 9.65 6.23
CA ARG A 70 8.27 10.85 5.64
C ARG A 70 9.32 11.92 5.34
N ASN A 71 10.21 12.20 6.30
CA ASN A 71 11.28 13.19 6.12
C ASN A 71 12.22 12.79 4.97
N ASN A 72 12.59 11.52 4.86
CA ASN A 72 13.44 11.02 3.78
C ASN A 72 12.77 11.21 2.42
N LEU A 73 11.48 10.86 2.30
CA LEU A 73 10.74 11.05 1.06
C LEU A 73 10.59 12.52 0.70
N LEU A 74 10.15 13.37 1.64
CA LEU A 74 9.88 14.79 1.41
C LEU A 74 11.12 15.59 1.02
N ARG A 75 12.28 15.31 1.63
CA ARG A 75 13.55 15.99 1.25
C ARG A 75 13.92 15.75 -0.21
N ASN A 76 13.77 14.52 -0.68
CA ASN A 76 14.06 14.21 -2.08
C ASN A 76 12.98 14.74 -3.01
N LEU A 77 11.71 14.73 -2.59
CA LEU A 77 10.60 15.31 -3.33
C LEU A 77 10.82 16.82 -3.56
N ILE A 78 11.24 17.56 -2.52
CA ILE A 78 11.50 19.00 -2.62
C ILE A 78 12.70 19.26 -3.55
N LYS A 79 13.79 18.47 -3.47
CA LYS A 79 14.97 18.62 -4.33
C LYS A 79 14.65 18.32 -5.80
N LEU A 80 13.76 17.37 -6.06
CA LEU A 80 13.38 16.91 -7.40
C LEU A 80 12.18 17.67 -7.99
N ASP A 81 11.39 18.35 -7.14
CA ASP A 81 10.26 19.23 -7.43
C ASP A 81 9.56 18.98 -8.78
N LYS A 82 9.93 19.76 -9.81
CA LYS A 82 9.35 19.71 -11.16
C LYS A 82 9.45 18.36 -11.88
N TRP A 83 10.31 17.48 -11.41
CA TRP A 83 10.51 16.16 -12.00
C TRP A 83 9.58 15.10 -11.38
N VAL A 84 8.92 15.40 -10.27
CA VAL A 84 8.06 14.45 -9.57
C VAL A 84 6.68 14.43 -10.18
N VAL A 85 6.29 13.29 -10.73
CA VAL A 85 4.92 13.03 -11.23
C VAL A 85 4.02 12.51 -10.11
N TYR A 86 4.58 11.64 -9.25
CA TYR A 86 3.81 10.99 -8.21
C TYR A 86 4.74 10.51 -7.08
N ALA A 87 4.26 10.56 -5.87
CA ALA A 87 4.95 10.04 -4.68
C ALA A 87 3.96 9.25 -3.81
N ASP A 88 4.41 8.13 -3.27
CA ASP A 88 3.62 7.32 -2.34
C ASP A 88 4.52 6.61 -1.35
N THR A 89 4.29 6.86 -0.06
CA THR A 89 4.92 6.24 1.10
C THR A 89 6.46 6.26 1.07
N ASP A 90 7.09 5.48 0.19
CA ASP A 90 8.53 5.27 0.06
C ASP A 90 9.02 5.29 -1.41
N SER A 91 8.15 5.66 -2.34
CA SER A 91 8.45 5.66 -3.76
C SER A 91 8.22 7.01 -4.43
N LEU A 92 9.04 7.31 -5.44
CA LEU A 92 8.94 8.46 -6.32
C LEU A 92 8.80 8.00 -7.76
N LYS A 93 7.88 8.60 -8.52
CA LYS A 93 7.80 8.48 -9.97
C LYS A 93 8.28 9.78 -10.57
N LEU A 94 9.33 9.69 -11.36
CA LEU A 94 10.07 10.84 -11.88
C LEU A 94 9.96 10.87 -13.40
N LEU A 95 9.95 12.08 -13.96
CA LEU A 95 10.09 12.29 -15.38
C LEU A 95 11.50 11.93 -15.82
N GLU A 96 11.64 11.50 -17.06
CA GLU A 96 12.95 11.28 -17.70
C GLU A 96 13.77 12.57 -17.71
N GLY A 97 15.08 12.44 -17.47
CA GLY A 97 15.99 13.59 -17.42
C GLY A 97 16.11 14.27 -16.05
N PHE A 98 15.52 13.70 -15.00
CA PHE A 98 15.71 14.20 -13.64
C PHE A 98 17.19 14.16 -13.20
N ASP A 99 17.56 15.02 -12.26
CA ASP A 99 18.91 15.05 -11.70
C ASP A 99 19.20 13.81 -10.84
N LYS A 100 19.92 12.85 -11.40
CA LYS A 100 20.30 11.59 -10.74
C LYS A 100 21.21 11.82 -9.53
N ASN A 101 21.98 12.91 -9.50
CA ASN A 101 22.88 13.21 -8.40
C ASN A 101 22.13 13.36 -7.07
N VAL A 102 20.88 13.83 -7.10
CA VAL A 102 20.03 13.94 -5.90
C VAL A 102 19.80 12.57 -5.26
N ILE A 103 19.50 11.56 -6.07
CA ILE A 103 19.27 10.18 -5.58
C ILE A 103 20.61 9.55 -5.15
N GLU A 104 21.67 9.77 -5.90
CA GLU A 104 23.00 9.25 -5.56
C GLU A 104 23.52 9.86 -4.25
N GLU A 105 23.38 11.17 -4.04
CA GLU A 105 23.73 11.85 -2.78
C GLU A 105 22.93 11.27 -1.61
N TYR A 106 21.62 11.06 -1.79
CA TYR A 106 20.78 10.45 -0.77
C TYR A 106 21.27 9.04 -0.42
N ASN A 107 21.51 8.20 -1.44
CA ASN A 107 21.95 6.82 -1.25
C ASN A 107 23.32 6.77 -0.55
N GLN A 108 24.27 7.63 -0.91
CA GLN A 108 25.56 7.74 -0.22
C GLN A 108 25.40 8.13 1.26
N ASN A 109 24.51 9.07 1.55
CA ASN A 109 24.22 9.46 2.94
C ASN A 109 23.60 8.31 3.75
N VAL A 110 22.78 7.47 3.14
CA VAL A 110 22.23 6.26 3.78
C VAL A 110 23.36 5.27 4.10
N LEU A 111 24.24 4.99 3.13
CA LEU A 111 25.38 4.09 3.34
C LEU A 111 26.31 4.56 4.47
N ILE A 112 26.57 5.88 4.53
CA ILE A 112 27.37 6.47 5.63
C ILE A 112 26.66 6.27 7.00
N LYS A 113 25.33 6.40 7.05
CA LYS A 113 24.56 6.16 8.28
C LYS A 113 24.64 4.70 8.69
N ILE A 114 24.46 3.76 7.75
CA ILE A 114 24.59 2.33 8.01
C ILE A 114 25.98 2.01 8.57
N ASP A 115 27.04 2.55 7.94
CA ASP A 115 28.42 2.35 8.41
C ASP A 115 28.62 2.83 9.85
N LYS A 116 28.11 4.02 10.20
CA LYS A 116 28.17 4.58 11.55
C LYS A 116 27.44 3.68 12.56
N VAL A 117 26.24 3.21 12.21
CA VAL A 117 25.43 2.32 13.07
C VAL A 117 26.13 0.99 13.29
N CYS A 118 26.65 0.37 12.21
CA CYS A 118 27.39 -0.88 12.29
C CYS A 118 28.63 -0.76 13.17
N LYS A 119 29.39 0.32 13.03
CA LYS A 119 30.57 0.59 13.88
C LYS A 119 30.20 0.78 15.35
N HIS A 120 29.15 1.54 15.61
CA HIS A 120 28.72 1.86 16.98
C HIS A 120 28.20 0.63 17.73
N TYR A 121 27.33 -0.15 17.07
CA TYR A 121 26.69 -1.32 17.68
C TYR A 121 27.42 -2.63 17.40
N LYS A 122 28.56 -2.61 16.69
CA LYS A 122 29.34 -3.80 16.28
C LYS A 122 28.49 -4.80 15.49
N LEU A 123 27.64 -4.29 14.58
CA LEU A 123 26.80 -5.10 13.72
C LEU A 123 27.50 -5.40 12.40
N ASP A 124 27.15 -6.53 11.79
CA ASP A 124 27.56 -6.84 10.44
C ASP A 124 26.79 -6.00 9.42
N LYS A 125 27.51 -5.37 8.47
CA LYS A 125 26.90 -4.58 7.39
C LYS A 125 25.97 -5.42 6.51
N GLU A 126 26.27 -6.69 6.33
CA GLU A 126 25.44 -7.61 5.55
C GLU A 126 24.01 -7.73 6.11
N SER A 127 23.82 -7.50 7.42
CA SER A 127 22.51 -7.48 8.05
C SER A 127 21.58 -6.39 7.48
N PHE A 128 22.13 -5.34 6.87
CA PHE A 128 21.38 -4.26 6.23
C PHE A 128 21.17 -4.46 4.72
N SER A 129 21.63 -5.56 4.19
CA SER A 129 21.59 -5.84 2.74
C SER A 129 21.08 -7.27 2.49
N PRO A 130 19.82 -7.55 2.81
CA PRO A 130 19.23 -8.86 2.59
C PRO A 130 19.24 -9.22 1.10
N VAL A 131 19.32 -10.51 0.83
CA VAL A 131 19.27 -11.08 -0.51
C VAL A 131 17.84 -11.60 -0.76
N ASP A 132 17.27 -11.25 -1.90
CA ASP A 132 15.93 -11.69 -2.29
C ASP A 132 15.96 -13.15 -2.81
N VAL A 133 14.76 -13.68 -3.10
CA VAL A 133 14.59 -15.05 -3.64
C VAL A 133 15.22 -15.26 -5.01
N LYS A 134 15.64 -14.21 -5.70
CA LYS A 134 16.33 -14.26 -7.01
C LYS A 134 17.83 -14.15 -6.87
N GLY A 135 18.35 -13.96 -5.64
CA GLY A 135 19.74 -13.73 -5.37
C GLY A 135 20.20 -12.28 -5.53
N GLU A 136 19.29 -11.33 -5.68
CA GLU A 136 19.59 -9.90 -5.75
C GLU A 136 19.70 -9.31 -4.34
N LYS A 137 20.72 -8.49 -4.12
CA LYS A 137 21.01 -7.86 -2.84
C LYS A 137 20.37 -6.48 -2.76
N HIS A 138 19.55 -6.24 -1.75
CA HIS A 138 18.85 -4.98 -1.54
C HIS A 138 19.29 -4.32 -0.24
N THR A 139 20.00 -3.21 -0.32
CA THR A 139 20.40 -2.49 0.88
C THR A 139 19.25 -1.65 1.41
N LEU A 140 18.92 -1.82 2.69
CA LEU A 140 17.80 -1.14 3.33
C LEU A 140 17.97 0.38 3.30
N GLY A 141 16.92 1.08 2.88
CA GLY A 141 16.84 2.54 2.87
C GLY A 141 17.40 3.23 1.64
N LEU A 142 18.00 2.50 0.69
CA LEU A 142 18.39 3.07 -0.60
C LEU A 142 17.17 3.23 -1.52
N PHE A 143 17.22 4.23 -2.39
CA PHE A 143 16.35 4.29 -3.56
C PHE A 143 16.94 3.44 -4.67
N ASP A 144 16.22 2.39 -5.03
CA ASP A 144 16.51 1.53 -6.16
C ASP A 144 15.53 1.77 -7.31
N PRO A 145 15.94 1.64 -8.59
CA PRO A 145 15.04 1.76 -9.71
C PRO A 145 14.10 0.55 -9.77
N ASP A 146 12.78 0.80 -9.63
CA ASP A 146 11.74 -0.27 -9.69
C ASP A 146 11.30 -0.58 -11.13
N GLY A 147 11.49 0.36 -12.05
CA GLY A 147 11.15 0.18 -13.46
C GLY A 147 10.95 1.50 -14.19
N PHE A 148 10.66 1.37 -15.48
CA PHE A 148 10.37 2.48 -16.38
C PHE A 148 8.96 2.36 -16.92
N TYR A 149 8.22 3.46 -16.88
CA TYR A 149 6.92 3.59 -17.52
C TYR A 149 7.06 4.39 -18.81
N GLU A 150 6.55 3.82 -19.91
CA GLU A 150 6.49 4.53 -21.20
C GLU A 150 5.50 5.71 -21.13
N ASP A 151 4.44 5.55 -20.35
CA ASP A 151 3.44 6.58 -20.10
C ASP A 151 2.72 6.31 -18.76
N CYS A 152 2.22 7.35 -18.11
CA CYS A 152 1.55 7.24 -16.82
C CYS A 152 0.54 8.36 -16.61
N ILE A 153 -0.62 8.03 -16.06
CA ILE A 153 -1.64 8.97 -15.61
C ILE A 153 -2.00 8.71 -14.16
N THR A 154 -2.13 9.76 -13.37
CA THR A 154 -2.56 9.67 -11.97
C THR A 154 -3.83 10.48 -11.73
N GLN A 155 -4.73 9.95 -10.88
CA GLN A 155 -5.96 10.58 -10.44
C GLN A 155 -5.94 10.87 -8.92
N GLY A 156 -4.80 10.64 -8.27
CA GLY A 156 -4.61 10.87 -6.84
C GLY A 156 -3.92 9.75 -6.12
N ALA A 157 -3.95 9.78 -4.79
CA ALA A 157 -3.26 8.80 -3.95
C ALA A 157 -3.72 7.36 -4.23
N LYS A 158 -2.76 6.50 -4.59
CA LYS A 158 -2.99 5.08 -4.95
C LYS A 158 -4.00 4.88 -6.09
N LYS A 159 -4.10 5.88 -6.99
CA LYS A 159 -4.96 5.83 -8.17
C LYS A 159 -4.15 6.26 -9.41
N TYR A 160 -3.51 5.33 -10.09
CA TYR A 160 -2.77 5.60 -11.32
C TYR A 160 -2.79 4.42 -12.29
N ALA A 161 -2.69 4.72 -13.56
CA ALA A 161 -2.52 3.77 -14.64
C ALA A 161 -1.22 4.07 -15.39
N TYR A 162 -0.62 3.05 -15.98
CA TYR A 162 0.67 3.16 -16.62
C TYR A 162 0.84 2.17 -17.77
N ILE A 163 1.72 2.52 -18.70
CA ILE A 163 2.15 1.64 -19.79
C ILE A 163 3.58 1.22 -19.54
N ILE A 164 3.84 -0.09 -19.54
CA ILE A 164 5.18 -0.67 -19.45
C ILE A 164 5.50 -1.48 -20.69
N LYS A 165 6.78 -1.50 -21.06
CA LYS A 165 7.32 -2.35 -22.10
C LYS A 165 8.06 -3.52 -21.47
N ILE A 166 7.54 -4.74 -21.66
CA ILE A 166 8.13 -5.96 -21.08
C ILE A 166 8.19 -7.08 -22.13
N PRO A 167 9.06 -8.09 -21.96
CA PRO A 167 9.08 -9.26 -22.82
C PRO A 167 7.70 -9.92 -22.87
N ILE A 168 7.28 -10.35 -24.06
CA ILE A 168 5.94 -10.90 -24.31
C ILE A 168 5.64 -12.13 -23.43
N GLU A 169 6.67 -12.93 -23.16
CA GLU A 169 6.56 -14.10 -22.29
C GLU A 169 6.19 -13.72 -20.85
N LYS A 170 6.79 -12.64 -20.33
CA LYS A 170 6.47 -12.10 -19.00
C LYS A 170 5.07 -11.50 -18.96
N ALA A 171 4.66 -10.83 -20.05
CA ALA A 171 3.33 -10.24 -20.14
C ALA A 171 2.22 -11.30 -20.10
N ARG A 172 2.42 -12.42 -20.80
CA ARG A 172 1.44 -13.52 -20.86
C ARG A 172 1.33 -14.35 -19.57
N LYS A 173 2.42 -14.43 -18.80
CA LYS A 173 2.42 -15.19 -17.53
C LYS A 173 1.65 -14.48 -16.40
N LYS A 174 1.41 -13.18 -16.51
CA LYS A 174 0.76 -12.39 -15.47
C LYS A 174 -0.61 -11.90 -15.95
N ASP A 175 -1.65 -12.23 -15.20
CA ASP A 175 -3.02 -11.75 -15.46
C ASP A 175 -3.26 -10.30 -14.99
N ASN A 176 -2.18 -9.53 -14.82
CA ASN A 176 -2.20 -8.19 -14.22
C ASN A 176 -2.25 -7.05 -15.25
N TYR A 177 -2.14 -7.38 -16.55
CA TYR A 177 -1.98 -6.39 -17.59
C TYR A 177 -2.96 -6.57 -18.72
N ASN A 178 -3.38 -5.47 -19.33
CA ASN A 178 -3.97 -5.49 -20.67
C ASN A 178 -2.86 -5.25 -21.70
N ILE A 179 -2.64 -6.19 -22.62
CA ILE A 179 -1.64 -6.07 -23.68
C ILE A 179 -2.23 -5.22 -24.81
N LEU A 180 -1.69 -4.00 -25.00
CA LEU A 180 -2.16 -3.05 -26.00
C LEU A 180 -1.60 -3.37 -27.38
N ARG A 181 -0.30 -3.68 -27.45
CA ARG A 181 0.40 -4.03 -28.70
C ARG A 181 1.63 -4.88 -28.43
N THR A 182 2.08 -5.56 -29.48
CA THR A 182 3.31 -6.36 -29.45
C THR A 182 4.19 -6.02 -30.64
N LYS A 183 5.51 -5.92 -30.43
CA LYS A 183 6.50 -5.69 -31.50
C LYS A 183 7.86 -6.20 -31.04
N ASN A 184 8.58 -6.91 -31.94
CA ASN A 184 9.97 -7.36 -31.73
C ASN A 184 10.19 -8.11 -30.39
N GLY A 185 9.29 -9.04 -30.04
CA GLY A 185 9.40 -9.84 -28.81
C GLY A 185 8.99 -9.10 -27.52
N PHE A 186 8.57 -7.83 -27.61
CA PHE A 186 8.08 -7.03 -26.49
C PHE A 186 6.58 -6.77 -26.58
N ALA A 187 5.96 -6.61 -25.42
CA ALA A 187 4.56 -6.19 -25.26
C ALA A 187 4.51 -4.86 -24.52
N TRP A 188 3.69 -3.94 -25.03
CA TRP A 188 3.27 -2.73 -24.29
C TRP A 188 2.02 -3.08 -23.51
N CYS A 189 2.15 -3.02 -22.21
CA CYS A 189 1.14 -3.50 -21.30
C CYS A 189 0.59 -2.35 -20.47
N LEU A 190 -0.72 -2.19 -20.47
CA LEU A 190 -1.44 -1.28 -19.60
C LEU A 190 -1.62 -1.96 -18.23
N GLY A 191 -1.12 -1.32 -17.19
CA GLY A 191 -1.30 -1.72 -15.81
C GLY A 191 -2.02 -0.64 -15.00
N ILE A 192 -2.61 -1.03 -13.88
CA ILE A 192 -3.22 -0.11 -12.92
C ILE A 192 -2.72 -0.37 -11.51
N THR A 193 -2.75 0.69 -10.71
CA THR A 193 -2.68 0.60 -9.26
C THR A 193 -3.78 1.49 -8.69
N VAL A 194 -4.85 0.85 -8.23
CA VAL A 194 -5.99 1.51 -7.60
C VAL A 194 -6.28 0.75 -6.32
N SER A 195 -6.33 1.48 -5.19
CA SER A 195 -6.63 0.86 -3.90
C SER A 195 -8.03 0.24 -3.93
N GLY A 196 -8.13 -1.04 -3.55
CA GLY A 196 -9.38 -1.80 -3.61
C GLY A 196 -9.71 -2.44 -4.96
N VAL A 197 -8.97 -2.11 -6.03
CA VAL A 197 -9.19 -2.68 -7.37
C VAL A 197 -8.10 -3.72 -7.67
N PRO A 198 -8.44 -4.97 -8.00
CA PRO A 198 -7.47 -5.97 -8.43
C PRO A 198 -6.71 -5.52 -9.68
N LYS A 199 -5.43 -5.83 -9.79
CA LYS A 199 -4.59 -5.45 -10.95
C LYS A 199 -5.15 -5.92 -12.31
N ARG A 200 -5.90 -7.03 -12.34
CA ARG A 200 -6.61 -7.50 -13.54
C ARG A 200 -7.67 -6.53 -14.05
N GLY A 201 -8.08 -5.55 -13.24
CA GLY A 201 -8.97 -4.46 -13.66
C GLY A 201 -8.41 -3.64 -14.82
N SER A 202 -7.10 -3.68 -15.05
CA SER A 202 -6.46 -3.07 -16.24
C SER A 202 -7.07 -3.54 -17.57
N LYS A 203 -7.65 -4.75 -17.60
CA LYS A 203 -8.29 -5.30 -18.80
C LYS A 203 -9.61 -4.61 -19.18
N ALA A 204 -10.19 -3.85 -18.25
CA ALA A 204 -11.37 -3.03 -18.53
C ALA A 204 -11.02 -1.75 -19.34
N LEU A 205 -9.76 -1.32 -19.29
CA LEU A 205 -9.26 -0.15 -20.00
C LEU A 205 -8.78 -0.56 -21.40
N LYS A 206 -9.21 0.15 -22.44
CA LYS A 206 -8.72 -0.06 -23.82
C LYS A 206 -7.48 0.79 -24.10
N ASP A 207 -7.39 1.96 -23.47
CA ASP A 207 -6.29 2.91 -23.59
C ASP A 207 -6.04 3.57 -22.23
N LEU A 208 -4.87 4.17 -22.06
CA LEU A 208 -4.52 4.93 -20.86
C LEU A 208 -5.49 6.10 -20.61
N LYS A 209 -6.00 6.72 -21.68
CA LYS A 209 -6.99 7.82 -21.62
C LYS A 209 -8.35 7.43 -21.02
N ASP A 210 -8.66 6.14 -21.00
CA ASP A 210 -9.88 5.65 -20.35
C ASP A 210 -9.80 5.77 -18.83
N PHE A 211 -8.57 5.85 -18.27
CA PHE A 211 -8.35 6.05 -16.86
C PHE A 211 -8.63 7.49 -16.46
N LYS A 212 -9.88 7.79 -16.29
CA LYS A 212 -10.41 9.13 -15.98
C LYS A 212 -11.46 9.06 -14.88
N ASP A 213 -11.84 10.22 -14.39
CA ASP A 213 -12.93 10.39 -13.44
C ASP A 213 -14.22 9.71 -13.92
N ASN A 214 -14.94 9.10 -13.00
CA ASN A 214 -16.17 8.33 -13.24
C ASN A 214 -16.00 7.08 -14.10
N PHE A 215 -14.75 6.57 -14.30
CA PHE A 215 -14.56 5.28 -14.93
C PHE A 215 -14.97 4.15 -13.97
N ILE A 216 -15.78 3.22 -14.48
CA ILE A 216 -16.33 2.10 -13.70
C ILE A 216 -15.57 0.84 -14.00
N PHE A 217 -14.94 0.26 -12.97
CA PHE A 217 -14.39 -1.08 -13.01
C PHE A 217 -15.49 -2.08 -12.64
N ASP A 218 -16.03 -2.76 -13.66
CA ASP A 218 -16.99 -3.83 -13.47
C ASP A 218 -16.28 -5.19 -13.47
N PHE A 219 -16.25 -5.81 -12.29
CA PHE A 219 -15.61 -7.12 -12.12
C PHE A 219 -16.64 -8.21 -12.37
N LYS A 220 -16.49 -8.95 -13.47
CA LYS A 220 -17.20 -10.21 -13.65
C LYS A 220 -16.76 -11.18 -12.57
N TYR A 221 -17.73 -11.71 -11.86
CA TYR A 221 -17.50 -12.75 -10.87
C TYR A 221 -16.80 -13.94 -11.52
N THR A 222 -15.71 -14.39 -10.90
CA THR A 222 -15.08 -15.65 -11.28
C THR A 222 -15.59 -16.74 -10.35
N ASN A 223 -15.83 -17.94 -10.88
CA ASN A 223 -16.23 -19.12 -10.10
C ASN A 223 -15.11 -19.62 -9.15
N LYS A 224 -14.12 -18.80 -8.82
CA LYS A 224 -12.95 -19.16 -8.02
C LYS A 224 -12.79 -18.22 -6.82
N ASN A 225 -13.83 -18.09 -6.03
CA ASN A 225 -13.71 -17.38 -4.77
C ASN A 225 -13.30 -18.35 -3.67
N MET A 226 -12.43 -17.87 -2.80
CA MET A 226 -11.98 -18.63 -1.65
C MET A 226 -12.77 -18.17 -0.42
N MET A 227 -13.28 -19.10 0.34
CA MET A 227 -13.84 -18.88 1.67
C MET A 227 -12.96 -19.51 2.72
N MET A 228 -12.88 -18.88 3.88
CA MET A 228 -12.21 -19.42 5.05
C MET A 228 -13.24 -19.91 6.05
N TYR A 229 -13.09 -21.15 6.49
CA TYR A 229 -13.92 -21.76 7.50
C TYR A 229 -13.06 -22.65 8.40
N ASN A 230 -13.13 -22.43 9.71
CA ASN A 230 -12.31 -23.15 10.70
C ASN A 230 -10.81 -23.21 10.31
N ASP A 231 -10.23 -22.07 9.91
CA ASP A 231 -8.84 -21.93 9.48
C ASP A 231 -8.44 -22.69 8.20
N GLU A 232 -9.40 -23.34 7.54
CA GLU A 232 -9.20 -23.97 6.23
C GLU A 232 -9.76 -23.11 5.11
N MET A 233 -9.07 -23.14 3.95
CA MET A 233 -9.47 -22.40 2.76
C MET A 233 -10.24 -23.29 1.81
N TYR A 234 -11.49 -22.93 1.54
CA TYR A 234 -12.36 -23.63 0.60
C TYR A 234 -12.60 -22.79 -0.65
N GLN A 235 -12.55 -23.42 -1.79
CA GLN A 235 -12.96 -22.80 -3.04
C GLN A 235 -14.46 -23.06 -3.27
N ILE A 236 -15.24 -21.97 -3.41
CA ILE A 236 -16.66 -22.05 -3.72
C ILE A 236 -16.99 -21.36 -5.04
N LYS A 237 -18.08 -21.82 -5.67
CA LYS A 237 -18.66 -21.09 -6.80
C LYS A 237 -19.58 -20.00 -6.26
N ILE A 238 -19.45 -18.79 -6.80
CA ILE A 238 -20.32 -17.67 -6.42
C ILE A 238 -21.79 -17.97 -6.66
N GLU A 239 -22.09 -18.67 -7.75
CA GLU A 239 -23.45 -19.08 -8.07
C GLU A 239 -24.10 -19.92 -6.97
N ASP A 240 -23.31 -20.79 -6.33
CA ASP A 240 -23.80 -21.62 -5.23
C ASP A 240 -23.99 -20.76 -3.96
N TYR A 241 -23.13 -19.77 -3.74
CA TYR A 241 -23.28 -18.81 -2.64
C TYR A 241 -24.49 -17.91 -2.82
N GLN A 242 -24.74 -17.40 -4.03
CA GLN A 242 -25.89 -16.53 -4.31
C GLN A 242 -27.22 -17.25 -4.30
N LYS A 243 -27.26 -18.53 -4.72
CA LYS A 243 -28.47 -19.36 -4.68
C LYS A 243 -28.86 -19.73 -3.25
N ASN A 244 -27.89 -19.97 -2.41
CA ASN A 244 -28.10 -20.28 -0.99
C ASN A 244 -28.18 -18.97 -0.19
N LYS A 245 -29.31 -18.27 -0.26
CA LYS A 245 -29.59 -17.03 0.48
C LYS A 245 -29.27 -17.08 1.99
N TYR A 246 -28.98 -18.26 2.52
CA TYR A 246 -28.70 -18.56 3.93
C TYR A 246 -27.55 -19.57 4.09
N VAL A 247 -26.48 -19.38 3.35
CA VAL A 247 -25.23 -20.03 3.70
C VAL A 247 -24.82 -19.45 5.06
N SER A 248 -25.08 -20.21 6.13
CA SER A 248 -24.81 -19.74 7.47
C SER A 248 -23.32 -19.46 7.61
N HIS A 249 -22.96 -18.33 8.22
CA HIS A 249 -21.58 -18.01 8.58
C HIS A 249 -20.91 -19.15 9.37
N GLU A 250 -21.68 -19.94 10.06
CA GLU A 250 -21.24 -21.14 10.76
C GLU A 250 -20.70 -22.23 9.84
N LYS A 251 -21.22 -22.34 8.61
CA LYS A 251 -20.81 -23.40 7.69
C LYS A 251 -19.71 -22.98 6.71
N TYR A 252 -19.68 -21.73 6.29
CA TYR A 252 -18.80 -21.27 5.21
C TYR A 252 -17.98 -20.01 5.54
N GLY A 253 -18.17 -19.43 6.71
CA GLY A 253 -17.45 -18.21 7.12
C GLY A 253 -17.84 -16.98 6.30
N SER A 254 -16.89 -16.05 6.14
CA SER A 254 -17.07 -14.80 5.39
C SER A 254 -16.45 -14.89 4.01
N CYS A 255 -17.19 -14.50 2.97
CA CYS A 255 -16.69 -14.40 1.60
C CYS A 255 -16.60 -12.94 1.18
N LEU A 256 -15.43 -12.55 0.67
CA LEU A 256 -15.25 -11.25 0.03
C LEU A 256 -15.66 -11.35 -1.45
N LEU A 257 -16.75 -10.70 -1.79
CA LEU A 257 -17.23 -10.60 -3.16
C LEU A 257 -16.61 -9.37 -3.82
N PRO A 258 -16.11 -9.48 -5.07
CA PRO A 258 -15.72 -8.30 -5.83
C PRO A 258 -16.95 -7.45 -6.14
N THR A 259 -16.82 -6.14 -5.90
CA THR A 259 -17.86 -5.16 -6.20
C THR A 259 -17.40 -4.25 -7.34
N THR A 260 -18.35 -3.60 -7.99
CA THR A 260 -18.09 -2.51 -8.92
C THR A 260 -17.36 -1.39 -8.20
N TYR A 261 -16.34 -0.83 -8.82
CA TYR A 261 -15.57 0.29 -8.29
C TYR A 261 -15.60 1.45 -9.29
N GLU A 262 -16.08 2.60 -8.85
CA GLU A 262 -16.06 3.84 -9.61
C GLU A 262 -14.81 4.67 -9.26
N LEU A 263 -14.04 5.06 -10.27
CA LEU A 263 -12.86 5.88 -10.12
C LEU A 263 -13.27 7.34 -9.93
N GLY A 264 -13.11 7.87 -8.72
CA GLY A 264 -13.39 9.27 -8.41
C GLY A 264 -12.13 10.08 -8.18
N LYS A 265 -12.16 11.36 -8.48
CA LYS A 265 -11.14 12.31 -8.05
C LYS A 265 -11.14 12.41 -6.53
N ALA A 266 -9.97 12.51 -5.94
CA ALA A 266 -9.82 12.83 -4.53
C ALA A 266 -10.09 14.35 -4.33
N ASN A 267 -11.37 14.74 -4.36
CA ASN A 267 -11.79 16.13 -4.17
C ASN A 267 -11.42 16.65 -2.78
N ASP A 268 -11.44 15.76 -1.77
CA ASP A 268 -11.12 16.08 -0.37
C ASP A 268 -9.73 16.72 -0.23
N TYR A 269 -8.75 16.27 -1.03
CA TYR A 269 -7.41 16.86 -1.00
C TYR A 269 -7.37 18.26 -1.61
N ALA A 270 -8.16 18.52 -2.65
CA ALA A 270 -8.25 19.83 -3.28
C ALA A 270 -9.00 20.84 -2.39
N GLU A 271 -9.94 20.38 -1.58
CA GLU A 271 -10.64 21.19 -0.59
C GLU A 271 -9.74 21.52 0.60
N LEU A 272 -9.03 20.52 1.14
CA LEU A 272 -8.02 20.71 2.20
C LEU A 272 -6.91 21.71 1.83
N VAL A 273 -6.53 21.77 0.55
CA VAL A 273 -5.52 22.71 0.04
C VAL A 273 -6.07 24.13 -0.07
N LYS A 274 -7.39 24.29 -0.22
CA LYS A 274 -8.04 25.61 -0.30
C LYS A 274 -8.39 26.17 1.06
N ASP A 275 -8.46 25.33 2.08
CA ASP A 275 -8.74 25.75 3.45
C ASP A 275 -7.51 26.45 4.05
N GLU A 276 -7.65 27.73 4.44
CA GLU A 276 -6.58 28.53 5.08
C GLU A 276 -6.14 27.94 6.43
N SER A 277 -6.98 27.13 7.06
CA SER A 277 -6.64 26.38 8.30
C SER A 277 -5.85 25.12 8.03
N SER A 278 -5.57 24.76 6.77
CA SER A 278 -4.85 23.55 6.41
C SER A 278 -3.40 23.57 6.91
N PRO A 279 -2.80 22.41 7.24
CA PRO A 279 -1.41 22.34 7.71
C PRO A 279 -0.37 22.99 6.80
N ARG A 280 -0.72 23.32 5.55
CA ARG A 280 0.14 24.11 4.64
C ARG A 280 0.30 25.57 5.04
N ALA A 281 -0.65 26.14 5.77
CA ALA A 281 -0.51 27.50 6.30
C ALA A 281 0.64 27.60 7.31
N ILE A 282 0.96 26.51 7.99
CA ILE A 282 2.01 26.40 9.00
C ILE A 282 3.43 26.41 8.40
N TYR A 283 3.58 26.11 7.10
CA TYR A 283 4.88 26.06 6.41
C TYR A 283 5.21 27.30 5.57
N LYS A 284 4.44 28.38 5.73
CA LYS A 284 4.67 29.67 5.05
C LYS A 284 5.39 30.73 5.90
N GLU A 285 5.81 30.38 7.12
CA GLU A 285 6.63 31.26 7.97
C GLU A 285 8.09 30.79 8.02
#